data_2cf7e3000b55ab05816ec1a1e8f931cc
#
_entry.id   2cf7e3000b55ab05816ec1a1e8f931cc
#
_cell.length_a   1.000
_cell.length_b   1.000
_cell.length_c   1.000
_cell.angle_alpha   90.00
_cell.angle_beta   90.00
_cell.angle_gamma   90.00
#
_symmetry.space_group_name_H-M   'P 1'
#
loop_
_entity.id
_entity.type
_entity.pdbx_description
1 polymer ?
#
loop_
_entity_poly.entity_id
_entity_poly.type
_entity_poly.pdbx_seq_one_letter_code
_entity_poly.pdbx_strand_id
1 'polypeptide(L)' 'MLVLTRRVNERILIGDNITVTVLEVRGDQVRIGIDAPREVEVLREELLNRDS' A
#
# COMPACT_ATOMS: atom_id res chain seq x y z
N MET A 1 8.75 13.86 -3.56
CA MET A 1 8.19 12.51 -3.30
C MET A 1 8.61 11.59 -4.44
N LEU A 2 8.69 10.32 -4.18
CA LEU A 2 9.02 9.35 -5.23
C LEU A 2 7.73 8.93 -5.93
N VAL A 3 7.72 8.99 -7.25
CA VAL A 3 6.57 8.57 -8.03
C VAL A 3 7.04 7.49 -9.00
N LEU A 4 6.30 6.40 -9.07
CA LEU A 4 6.69 5.30 -9.94
C LEU A 4 5.45 4.57 -10.43
N THR A 5 5.62 3.75 -11.45
CA THR A 5 4.55 2.96 -12.04
C THR A 5 4.82 1.49 -11.77
N ARG A 6 3.77 0.76 -11.37
CA ARG A 6 3.89 -0.68 -11.14
C ARG A 6 2.76 -1.43 -11.83
N ARG A 7 3.04 -2.63 -12.29
CA ARG A 7 2.03 -3.49 -12.89
C ARG A 7 1.50 -4.46 -11.86
N VAL A 8 0.44 -5.16 -12.21
CA VAL A 8 -0.14 -6.16 -11.33
C VAL A 8 0.92 -7.18 -10.94
N ASN A 9 0.96 -7.51 -9.67
CA ASN A 9 1.91 -8.45 -9.07
C ASN A 9 3.31 -7.89 -8.92
N GLU A 10 3.54 -6.64 -9.25
CA GLU A 10 4.84 -6.03 -9.00
C GLU A 10 4.84 -5.35 -7.63
N ARG A 11 6.00 -5.27 -7.04
CA ARG A 11 6.13 -4.85 -5.67
C ARG A 11 6.99 -3.62 -5.52
N ILE A 12 6.82 -2.94 -4.40
CA ILE A 12 7.66 -1.83 -3.99
C ILE A 12 8.19 -2.19 -2.62
N LEU A 13 9.48 -2.07 -2.43
CA LEU A 13 10.10 -2.38 -1.16
C LEU A 13 10.39 -1.08 -0.43
N ILE A 14 10.00 -1.01 0.83
CA ILE A 14 10.21 0.17 1.65
C ILE A 14 11.00 -0.26 2.88
N GLY A 15 12.19 0.29 3.02
CA GLY A 15 13.08 -0.16 4.07
C GLY A 15 13.45 -1.61 3.84
N ASP A 16 13.60 -2.36 4.92
CA ASP A 16 13.96 -3.75 4.77
C ASP A 16 12.84 -4.67 5.22
N ASN A 17 11.67 -4.14 5.59
CA ASN A 17 10.64 -5.00 6.14
C ASN A 17 9.24 -4.62 5.71
N ILE A 18 9.05 -3.73 4.75
CA ILE A 18 7.72 -3.37 4.26
C ILE A 18 7.67 -3.63 2.77
N THR A 19 6.64 -4.34 2.33
CA THR A 19 6.45 -4.64 0.93
C THR A 19 5.05 -4.21 0.51
N VAL A 20 4.96 -3.48 -0.59
CA VAL A 20 3.68 -3.05 -1.15
C VAL A 20 3.53 -3.75 -2.49
N THR A 21 2.40 -4.43 -2.70
CA THR A 21 2.17 -5.20 -3.91
C THR A 21 0.90 -4.72 -4.59
N VAL A 22 0.94 -4.56 -5.91
CA VAL A 22 -0.26 -4.25 -6.67
C VAL A 22 -0.96 -5.58 -6.94
N LEU A 23 -2.13 -5.78 -6.36
CA LEU A 23 -2.83 -7.04 -6.48
C LEU A 23 -3.77 -7.06 -7.67
N GLU A 24 -4.43 -5.95 -7.95
CA GLU A 24 -5.41 -5.93 -9.01
C GLU A 24 -5.65 -4.51 -9.44
N VAL A 25 -5.89 -4.29 -10.72
CA VAL A 25 -6.26 -2.97 -11.25
C VAL A 25 -7.56 -3.14 -12.01
N ARG A 26 -8.56 -2.35 -11.68
CA ARG A 26 -9.84 -2.42 -12.31
C ARG A 26 -10.35 -1.03 -12.54
N GLY A 27 -10.36 -0.57 -13.78
CA GLY A 27 -10.82 0.78 -14.08
C GLY A 27 -9.99 1.79 -13.31
N ASP A 28 -10.66 2.59 -12.48
CA ASP A 28 -9.95 3.59 -11.69
C ASP A 28 -9.71 3.09 -10.26
N GLN A 29 -9.86 1.81 -10.00
CA GLN A 29 -9.62 1.26 -8.68
C GLN A 29 -8.41 0.35 -8.70
N VAL A 30 -7.60 0.41 -7.65
CA VAL A 30 -6.41 -0.40 -7.53
C VAL A 30 -6.44 -1.06 -6.17
N ARG A 31 -6.25 -2.38 -6.15
CA ARG A 31 -6.15 -3.11 -4.89
C ARG A 31 -4.68 -3.28 -4.57
N ILE A 32 -4.30 -2.91 -3.38
CA ILE A 32 -2.91 -2.92 -2.96
C ILE A 32 -2.78 -3.73 -1.67
N GLY A 33 -1.83 -4.64 -1.65
CA GLY A 33 -1.51 -5.39 -0.46
C GLY A 33 -0.28 -4.79 0.19
N ILE A 34 -0.31 -4.65 1.51
CA ILE A 34 0.81 -4.10 2.25
C ILE A 34 1.22 -5.09 3.31
N ASP A 35 2.48 -5.50 3.27
CA ASP A 35 3.04 -6.41 4.23
C ASP A 35 4.01 -5.62 5.09
N ALA A 36 3.71 -5.48 6.37
CA ALA A 36 4.52 -4.68 7.28
C ALA A 36 4.57 -5.37 8.64
N PRO A 37 5.62 -5.11 9.43
CA PRO A 37 5.69 -5.72 10.75
C PRO A 37 4.66 -5.10 11.68
N ARG A 38 4.40 -5.80 12.82
CA ARG A 38 3.37 -5.37 13.71
C ARG A 38 3.58 -3.99 14.27
N GLU A 39 4.79 -3.59 14.47
CA GLU A 39 5.05 -2.29 15.06
C GLU A 39 4.81 -1.14 14.10
N VAL A 40 4.62 -1.42 12.82
CA VAL A 40 4.32 -0.38 11.85
C VAL A 40 2.82 -0.41 11.61
N GLU A 41 2.14 0.69 11.99
CA GLU A 41 0.71 0.75 11.83
C GLU A 41 0.37 1.11 10.40
N VAL A 42 -0.49 0.33 9.77
CA VAL A 42 -0.87 0.58 8.39
C VAL A 42 -2.33 1.00 8.38
N LEU A 43 -2.59 2.25 8.03
CA LEU A 43 -3.94 2.79 8.10
C LEU A 43 -4.30 3.44 6.77
N ARG A 44 -5.57 3.37 6.43
CA ARG A 44 -6.08 4.12 5.29
C ARG A 44 -6.32 5.54 5.77
N GLU A 45 -6.02 6.50 4.93
CA GLU A 45 -6.11 7.88 5.32
C GLU A 45 -7.52 8.26 5.78
N GLU A 46 -8.53 7.80 5.10
CA GLU A 46 -9.87 8.19 5.46
C GLU A 46 -10.29 7.61 6.80
N LEU A 47 -9.63 6.55 7.29
CA LEU A 47 -9.99 5.99 8.57
C LEU A 47 -9.33 6.71 9.72
N LEU A 48 -8.33 7.52 9.48
CA LEU A 48 -7.68 8.27 10.52
C LEU A 48 -8.60 9.30 11.13
N ASN A 49 -9.60 9.77 10.38
CA ASN A 49 -10.48 10.81 10.85
C ASN A 49 -11.80 10.29 11.31
N ARG A 50 -11.99 8.98 11.36
CA ARG A 50 -13.31 8.52 11.50
C ARG A 50 -13.84 8.59 12.87
N ASP A 51 -13.21 8.43 13.87
CA ASP A 51 -13.82 8.46 15.11
C ASP A 51 -13.53 9.57 15.86
N SER A 52 -13.04 10.44 15.28
CA SER A 52 -12.73 11.56 15.96
C SER A 52 -13.87 12.23 16.45
#